data_25ed67ac52fd5007e830c8a859a8ec81
#
_entry.id   25ed67ac52fd5007e830c8a859a8ec81
#
_cell.length_a   1.000
_cell.length_b   1.000
_cell.length_c   1.000
_cell.angle_alpha   90.00
_cell.angle_beta   90.00
_cell.angle_gamma   90.00
#
_symmetry.space_group_name_H-M   'P 1'
#
loop_
_entity.id
_entity.type
_entity.pdbx_description
1 polymer ?
#
loop_
_entity_poly.entity_id
_entity_poly.type
_entity_poly.pdbx_seq_one_letter_code
_entity_poly.pdbx_strand_id
1 'polypeptide(L)'
;MGSRLSSPGPQQRRFAAYIEGLANAAGHADRHTPLKNYCTGLLLSGERKSVEPMAARLAPDNVRRMHQSLHHFVADAPWNDEELLAQVRAEVLPTMQKHGTVVAWIVDDTGFPKQGKHSVGVARQYCGQIGKQDNSQAAVSLSVSTWNASLPIAWRLYLPEVWCQDSDRCRQAGVPEEVTFQTKPEIAVEQVRRAIEQKIPVGVVLADAGYGNGTAFRTALTKLGLPYAVGIESSTTVWEPGKQPLPAPPRKPGSRGWLPKRLQRSADHQPSSAKELALALPSAAWKEIAWRQGSRETLRSRFAAVRVRPAHRDYKRTEPHPEEWLLIEWPKKESEQTKYWLSTLPKKTSLKSLVKMAKHRWIIERDYEELKQELGLGHYEGRGWRGFHHHATLCIAAYGFLISERNRFSPSARVGHVGLSAPEPPQNFRPRGSPRSSRAA
;
A
#
# COMPACT_ATOMS: atom_id res chain seq x y z
N MET A 1 -45.15 16.95 -22.20
CA MET A 1 -45.03 15.68 -21.48
C MET A 1 -43.79 15.72 -20.62
N GLY A 2 -43.95 15.95 -19.31
CA GLY A 2 -42.83 16.03 -18.38
C GLY A 2 -42.22 14.63 -18.17
N SER A 3 -40.96 14.48 -18.51
CA SER A 3 -40.18 13.29 -18.17
C SER A 3 -40.12 13.19 -16.62
N ARG A 4 -40.78 12.18 -16.07
CA ARG A 4 -40.57 11.80 -14.67
C ARG A 4 -39.09 11.42 -14.50
N LEU A 5 -38.31 12.32 -13.89
CA LEU A 5 -36.99 11.95 -13.40
C LEU A 5 -37.19 10.78 -12.44
N SER A 6 -36.73 9.61 -12.81
CA SER A 6 -36.77 8.43 -11.94
C SER A 6 -35.99 8.76 -10.67
N SER A 7 -36.58 8.48 -9.52
CA SER A 7 -35.91 8.68 -8.23
C SER A 7 -34.56 7.95 -8.21
N PRO A 8 -33.49 8.56 -7.68
CA PRO A 8 -32.16 7.94 -7.68
C PRO A 8 -32.21 6.58 -6.99
N GLY A 9 -31.59 5.58 -7.62
CA GLY A 9 -31.53 4.22 -7.10
C GLY A 9 -30.82 4.13 -5.73
N PRO A 10 -30.98 3.03 -4.99
CA PRO A 10 -30.38 2.90 -3.65
C PRO A 10 -28.87 3.13 -3.61
N GLN A 11 -28.13 2.65 -4.62
CA GLN A 11 -26.68 2.85 -4.73
C GLN A 11 -26.31 4.31 -4.97
N GLN A 12 -27.07 5.01 -5.83
CA GLN A 12 -26.85 6.43 -6.09
C GLN A 12 -27.11 7.29 -4.86
N ARG A 13 -28.11 6.95 -4.05
CA ARG A 13 -28.36 7.64 -2.77
C ARG A 13 -27.21 7.42 -1.78
N ARG A 14 -26.70 6.20 -1.68
CA ARG A 14 -25.55 5.93 -0.81
C ARG A 14 -24.28 6.64 -1.27
N PHE A 15 -24.04 6.68 -2.58
CA PHE A 15 -22.93 7.43 -3.13
C PHE A 15 -23.07 8.93 -2.84
N ALA A 16 -24.25 9.50 -3.00
CA ALA A 16 -24.51 10.88 -2.68
C ALA A 16 -24.26 11.18 -1.20
N ALA A 17 -24.72 10.32 -0.29
CA ALA A 17 -24.47 10.47 1.16
C ALA A 17 -22.97 10.34 1.50
N TYR A 18 -22.27 9.42 0.87
CA TYR A 18 -20.82 9.25 1.04
C TYR A 18 -20.05 10.50 0.59
N ILE A 19 -20.38 11.06 -0.58
CA ILE A 19 -19.76 12.29 -1.09
C ILE A 19 -20.09 13.49 -0.19
N GLU A 20 -21.31 13.56 0.35
CA GLU A 20 -21.69 14.60 1.31
C GLU A 20 -20.81 14.56 2.58
N GLY A 21 -20.57 13.35 3.11
CA GLY A 21 -19.65 13.15 4.22
C GLY A 21 -18.23 13.65 3.90
N LEU A 22 -17.72 13.33 2.71
CA LEU A 22 -16.40 13.77 2.26
C LEU A 22 -16.33 15.28 1.99
N ALA A 23 -17.42 15.90 1.53
CA ALA A 23 -17.45 17.31 1.18
C ALA A 23 -17.16 18.22 2.39
N ASN A 24 -17.58 17.81 3.58
CA ASN A 24 -17.29 18.52 4.82
C ASN A 24 -15.78 18.61 5.09
N ALA A 25 -15.03 17.56 4.76
CA ALA A 25 -13.57 17.53 4.88
C ALA A 25 -12.85 18.34 3.78
N ALA A 26 -13.51 18.65 2.67
CA ALA A 26 -12.96 19.53 1.64
C ALA A 26 -12.96 21.02 2.03
N GLY A 27 -13.64 21.40 3.11
CA GLY A 27 -13.51 22.67 3.83
C GLY A 27 -14.23 23.87 3.22
N HIS A 28 -14.76 23.84 1.99
CA HIS A 28 -15.47 24.94 1.36
C HIS A 28 -16.59 24.44 0.44
N ALA A 29 -17.75 25.12 0.47
CA ALA A 29 -18.94 24.71 -0.30
C ALA A 29 -18.67 24.58 -1.82
N ASP A 30 -17.84 25.47 -2.38
CA ASP A 30 -17.50 25.45 -3.80
C ASP A 30 -16.73 24.19 -4.23
N ARG A 31 -16.14 23.46 -3.29
CA ARG A 31 -15.40 22.22 -3.53
C ARG A 31 -16.28 20.98 -3.59
N HIS A 32 -17.53 21.07 -3.11
CA HIS A 32 -18.46 19.95 -3.07
C HIS A 32 -18.78 19.39 -4.47
N THR A 33 -19.21 20.25 -5.38
CA THR A 33 -19.53 19.84 -6.77
C THR A 33 -18.30 19.29 -7.52
N PRO A 34 -17.12 19.92 -7.50
CA PRO A 34 -15.91 19.37 -8.09
C PRO A 34 -15.49 18.01 -7.48
N LEU A 35 -15.55 17.85 -6.16
CA LEU A 35 -15.31 16.59 -5.46
C LEU A 35 -16.21 15.47 -5.99
N LYS A 36 -17.53 15.73 -5.99
CA LYS A 36 -18.53 14.79 -6.51
C LYS A 36 -18.23 14.41 -7.96
N ASN A 37 -17.98 15.39 -8.81
CA ASN A 37 -17.70 15.16 -10.21
C ASN A 37 -16.41 14.36 -10.41
N TYR A 38 -15.36 14.66 -9.66
CA TYR A 38 -14.08 13.93 -9.76
C TYR A 38 -14.27 12.46 -9.35
N CYS A 39 -14.86 12.20 -8.20
CA CYS A 39 -15.14 10.83 -7.74
C CYS A 39 -16.08 10.09 -8.71
N THR A 40 -17.10 10.77 -9.25
CA THR A 40 -17.97 10.19 -10.29
C THR A 40 -17.17 9.84 -11.54
N GLY A 41 -16.30 10.73 -12.03
CA GLY A 41 -15.45 10.49 -13.19
C GLY A 41 -14.51 9.30 -13.02
N LEU A 42 -13.98 9.10 -11.80
CA LEU A 42 -13.16 7.95 -11.46
C LEU A 42 -13.95 6.63 -11.47
N LEU A 43 -15.20 6.65 -11.04
CA LEU A 43 -16.07 5.48 -10.96
C LEU A 43 -16.73 5.11 -12.30
N LEU A 44 -16.90 6.07 -13.22
CA LEU A 44 -17.46 5.78 -14.54
C LEU A 44 -16.49 4.89 -15.35
N SER A 45 -17.05 4.01 -16.18
CA SER A 45 -16.28 3.19 -17.11
C SER A 45 -15.48 4.06 -18.10
N GLY A 46 -14.33 3.58 -18.55
CA GLY A 46 -13.48 4.23 -19.53
C GLY A 46 -12.00 3.95 -19.29
N GLU A 47 -11.25 3.77 -20.37
CA GLU A 47 -9.84 3.36 -20.35
C GLU A 47 -8.92 4.40 -19.68
N ARG A 48 -9.24 5.68 -19.83
CA ARG A 48 -8.42 6.76 -19.31
C ARG A 48 -9.20 7.61 -18.31
N LYS A 49 -8.59 7.86 -17.15
CA LYS A 49 -9.15 8.61 -16.02
C LYS A 49 -8.36 9.90 -15.72
N SER A 50 -7.66 10.46 -16.71
CA SER A 50 -7.11 11.81 -16.58
C SER A 50 -8.22 12.86 -16.74
N VAL A 51 -7.92 14.10 -16.37
CA VAL A 51 -8.94 15.16 -16.20
C VAL A 51 -9.78 15.39 -17.45
N GLU A 52 -9.14 15.46 -18.63
CA GLU A 52 -9.85 15.73 -19.91
C GLU A 52 -10.82 14.61 -20.31
N PRO A 53 -10.42 13.32 -20.38
CA PRO A 53 -11.36 12.23 -20.65
C PRO A 53 -12.49 12.13 -19.62
N MET A 54 -12.24 12.42 -18.34
CA MET A 54 -13.29 12.48 -17.33
C MET A 54 -14.27 13.62 -17.61
N ALA A 55 -13.76 14.82 -17.93
CA ALA A 55 -14.59 15.98 -18.26
C ALA A 55 -15.50 15.73 -19.47
N ALA A 56 -14.95 15.08 -20.51
CA ALA A 56 -15.73 14.72 -21.71
C ALA A 56 -16.87 13.75 -21.43
N ARG A 57 -16.68 12.80 -20.50
CA ARG A 57 -17.74 11.88 -20.09
C ARG A 57 -18.79 12.51 -19.16
N LEU A 58 -18.35 13.39 -18.27
CA LEU A 58 -19.24 14.04 -17.28
C LEU A 58 -20.09 15.15 -17.88
N ALA A 59 -19.55 15.88 -18.86
CA ALA A 59 -20.23 17.03 -19.47
C ALA A 59 -19.86 17.18 -20.95
N PRO A 60 -20.36 16.30 -21.83
CA PRO A 60 -20.03 16.28 -23.24
C PRO A 60 -20.37 17.60 -23.96
N ASP A 61 -21.41 18.30 -23.50
CA ASP A 61 -21.83 19.60 -24.05
C ASP A 61 -21.00 20.77 -23.54
N ASN A 62 -20.19 20.59 -22.49
CA ASN A 62 -19.37 21.65 -21.87
C ASN A 62 -18.06 21.15 -21.29
N VAL A 63 -17.31 20.40 -22.09
CA VAL A 63 -16.05 19.74 -21.72
C VAL A 63 -15.03 20.74 -21.13
N ARG A 64 -14.88 21.91 -21.75
CA ARG A 64 -13.89 22.91 -21.34
C ARG A 64 -14.13 23.39 -19.89
N ARG A 65 -15.37 23.74 -19.55
CA ARG A 65 -15.72 24.20 -18.19
C ARG A 65 -15.55 23.10 -17.17
N MET A 66 -15.96 21.86 -17.50
CA MET A 66 -15.78 20.71 -16.63
C MET A 66 -14.30 20.42 -16.41
N HIS A 67 -13.49 20.44 -17.48
CA HIS A 67 -12.04 20.27 -17.42
C HIS A 67 -11.40 21.30 -16.47
N GLN A 68 -11.72 22.57 -16.61
CA GLN A 68 -11.20 23.63 -15.75
C GLN A 68 -11.58 23.41 -14.29
N SER A 69 -12.83 23.03 -14.02
CA SER A 69 -13.32 22.74 -12.66
C SER A 69 -12.58 21.58 -12.01
N LEU A 70 -12.43 20.46 -12.74
CA LEU A 70 -11.73 19.27 -12.23
C LEU A 70 -10.22 19.52 -12.06
N HIS A 71 -9.61 20.23 -13.03
CA HIS A 71 -8.19 20.59 -12.96
C HIS A 71 -7.90 21.48 -11.76
N HIS A 72 -8.64 22.58 -11.62
CA HIS A 72 -8.47 23.49 -10.48
C HIS A 72 -8.66 22.75 -9.15
N PHE A 73 -9.66 21.90 -9.05
CA PHE A 73 -9.94 21.13 -7.83
C PHE A 73 -8.78 20.20 -7.43
N VAL A 74 -8.17 19.50 -8.40
CA VAL A 74 -7.11 18.53 -8.09
C VAL A 74 -5.73 19.18 -7.99
N ALA A 75 -5.44 20.22 -8.79
CA ALA A 75 -4.09 20.79 -8.86
C ALA A 75 -3.88 22.01 -7.97
N ASP A 76 -4.91 22.89 -7.85
CA ASP A 76 -4.74 24.22 -7.30
C ASP A 76 -5.50 24.46 -6.00
N ALA A 77 -6.70 23.89 -5.85
CA ALA A 77 -7.55 24.11 -4.67
C ALA A 77 -6.85 23.65 -3.38
N PRO A 78 -6.80 24.51 -2.34
CA PRO A 78 -6.03 24.24 -1.12
C PRO A 78 -6.84 23.43 -0.09
N TRP A 79 -7.36 22.26 -0.47
CA TRP A 79 -7.94 21.34 0.48
C TRP A 79 -6.88 20.37 1.02
N ASN A 80 -7.12 19.83 2.22
CA ASN A 80 -6.19 18.97 2.91
C ASN A 80 -6.49 17.49 2.57
N ASP A 81 -5.53 16.83 1.93
CA ASP A 81 -5.64 15.42 1.55
C ASP A 81 -5.69 14.49 2.76
N GLU A 82 -4.98 14.79 3.85
CA GLU A 82 -5.00 14.00 5.07
C GLU A 82 -6.38 14.08 5.78
N GLU A 83 -7.02 15.24 5.80
CA GLU A 83 -8.37 15.42 6.36
C GLU A 83 -9.39 14.63 5.53
N LEU A 84 -9.27 14.66 4.20
CA LEU A 84 -10.13 13.87 3.33
C LEU A 84 -9.91 12.37 3.54
N LEU A 85 -8.67 11.91 3.66
CA LEU A 85 -8.35 10.51 4.00
C LEU A 85 -8.89 10.13 5.39
N ALA A 86 -8.85 11.05 6.37
CA ALA A 86 -9.43 10.80 7.70
C ALA A 86 -10.94 10.56 7.59
N GLN A 87 -11.63 11.34 6.77
CA GLN A 87 -13.07 11.14 6.54
C GLN A 87 -13.35 9.84 5.80
N VAL A 88 -12.55 9.49 4.78
CA VAL A 88 -12.63 8.17 4.11
C VAL A 88 -12.50 7.04 5.12
N ARG A 89 -11.54 7.12 6.03
CA ARG A 89 -11.36 6.13 7.12
C ARG A 89 -12.60 6.04 8.01
N ALA A 90 -13.13 7.19 8.43
CA ALA A 90 -14.30 7.25 9.29
C ALA A 90 -15.54 6.59 8.65
N GLU A 91 -15.72 6.76 7.34
CA GLU A 91 -16.86 6.18 6.60
C GLU A 91 -16.66 4.68 6.29
N VAL A 92 -15.44 4.26 5.94
CA VAL A 92 -15.19 2.94 5.37
C VAL A 92 -14.83 1.89 6.41
N LEU A 93 -13.98 2.22 7.41
CA LEU A 93 -13.53 1.23 8.40
C LEU A 93 -14.67 0.58 9.18
N PRO A 94 -15.73 1.29 9.63
CA PRO A 94 -16.85 0.64 10.29
C PRO A 94 -17.56 -0.39 9.40
N THR A 95 -17.61 -0.16 8.08
CA THR A 95 -18.23 -1.12 7.15
C THR A 95 -17.36 -2.35 6.96
N MET A 96 -16.03 -2.19 6.90
CA MET A 96 -15.08 -3.31 6.85
C MET A 96 -15.16 -4.16 8.11
N GLN A 97 -15.27 -3.52 9.28
CA GLN A 97 -15.29 -4.21 10.57
C GLN A 97 -16.58 -4.97 10.87
N LYS A 98 -17.69 -4.71 10.14
CA LYS A 98 -18.92 -5.51 10.25
C LYS A 98 -18.71 -6.99 9.92
N HIS A 99 -17.72 -7.31 9.09
CA HIS A 99 -17.44 -8.67 8.63
C HIS A 99 -16.11 -9.25 9.15
N GLY A 100 -15.49 -8.60 10.11
CA GLY A 100 -14.26 -9.07 10.75
C GLY A 100 -13.41 -7.92 11.29
N THR A 101 -12.61 -8.21 12.30
CA THR A 101 -11.68 -7.25 12.88
C THR A 101 -10.54 -6.92 11.91
N VAL A 102 -9.87 -5.79 12.14
CA VAL A 102 -8.60 -5.48 11.51
C VAL A 102 -7.59 -6.56 11.91
N VAL A 103 -6.93 -7.16 10.92
CA VAL A 103 -5.94 -8.23 11.13
C VAL A 103 -4.54 -7.79 10.79
N ALA A 104 -4.38 -6.89 9.83
CA ALA A 104 -3.05 -6.42 9.44
C ALA A 104 -3.04 -4.93 9.04
N TRP A 105 -1.86 -4.35 9.22
CA TRP A 105 -1.41 -3.11 8.60
C TRP A 105 -0.37 -3.47 7.55
N ILE A 106 -0.60 -3.12 6.29
CA ILE A 106 0.25 -3.50 5.18
C ILE A 106 1.00 -2.27 4.68
N VAL A 107 2.32 -2.32 4.81
CA VAL A 107 3.24 -1.34 4.24
C VAL A 107 3.71 -1.84 2.89
N ASP A 108 3.61 -0.98 1.88
CA ASP A 108 4.10 -1.27 0.54
C ASP A 108 4.39 0.01 -0.23
N ASP A 109 5.01 -0.09 -1.39
CA ASP A 109 5.14 1.02 -2.32
C ASP A 109 4.76 0.63 -3.74
N THR A 110 4.34 1.62 -4.53
CA THR A 110 3.99 1.38 -5.91
C THR A 110 4.61 2.43 -6.81
N GLY A 111 5.12 1.98 -7.97
CA GLY A 111 5.78 2.82 -8.96
C GLY A 111 4.81 3.31 -10.03
N PHE A 112 5.12 4.49 -10.61
CA PHE A 112 4.41 5.12 -11.71
C PHE A 112 5.44 5.48 -12.79
N PRO A 113 5.52 4.74 -13.91
CA PRO A 113 6.40 5.10 -15.03
C PRO A 113 6.09 6.50 -15.56
N LYS A 114 7.11 7.29 -15.86
CA LYS A 114 6.99 8.64 -16.40
C LYS A 114 7.99 8.83 -17.55
N GLN A 115 7.58 9.57 -18.59
CA GLN A 115 8.45 9.83 -19.71
C GLN A 115 9.33 11.08 -19.53
N GLY A 116 8.85 12.10 -18.82
CA GLY A 116 9.54 13.37 -18.66
C GLY A 116 10.33 13.49 -17.35
N LYS A 117 11.05 14.63 -17.21
CA LYS A 117 11.87 14.95 -16.01
C LYS A 117 11.19 15.89 -15.02
N HIS A 118 10.00 16.40 -15.36
CA HIS A 118 9.38 17.52 -14.63
C HIS A 118 8.33 17.11 -13.59
N SER A 119 7.87 15.86 -13.61
CA SER A 119 6.93 15.38 -12.57
C SER A 119 7.64 15.29 -11.23
N VAL A 120 7.01 15.78 -10.16
CA VAL A 120 7.57 15.80 -8.82
C VAL A 120 8.01 14.39 -8.38
N GLY A 121 9.21 14.27 -7.79
CA GLY A 121 9.74 12.99 -7.31
C GLY A 121 10.17 12.00 -8.41
N VAL A 122 10.15 12.40 -9.70
CA VAL A 122 10.60 11.53 -10.77
C VAL A 122 12.13 11.38 -10.75
N ALA A 123 12.58 10.14 -10.81
CA ALA A 123 13.99 9.77 -10.93
C ALA A 123 14.13 8.39 -11.57
N ARG A 124 15.34 8.04 -12.00
CA ARG A 124 15.66 6.68 -12.40
C ARG A 124 15.74 5.79 -11.15
N GLN A 125 14.74 4.99 -10.91
CA GLN A 125 14.61 4.11 -9.76
C GLN A 125 13.92 2.80 -10.14
N TYR A 126 14.00 1.78 -9.28
CA TYR A 126 13.29 0.53 -9.51
C TYR A 126 11.77 0.78 -9.53
N CYS A 127 11.12 0.31 -10.57
CA CYS A 127 9.69 0.40 -10.74
C CYS A 127 9.09 -1.01 -10.85
N GLY A 128 8.44 -1.47 -9.79
CA GLY A 128 7.85 -2.81 -9.72
C GLY A 128 6.84 -3.09 -10.84
N GLN A 129 6.13 -2.06 -11.33
CA GLN A 129 5.17 -2.21 -12.43
C GLN A 129 5.80 -2.68 -13.75
N ILE A 130 7.06 -2.33 -13.99
CA ILE A 130 7.79 -2.71 -15.21
C ILE A 130 8.96 -3.65 -14.91
N GLY A 131 9.19 -4.03 -13.65
CA GLY A 131 10.19 -5.02 -13.22
C GLY A 131 11.66 -4.60 -13.42
N LYS A 132 11.95 -3.32 -13.66
CA LYS A 132 13.31 -2.80 -13.91
C LYS A 132 13.50 -1.38 -13.37
N GLN A 133 14.76 -0.93 -13.38
CA GLN A 133 15.05 0.49 -13.13
C GLN A 133 14.67 1.34 -14.34
N ASP A 134 13.80 2.32 -14.12
CA ASP A 134 13.36 3.23 -15.15
C ASP A 134 12.95 4.58 -14.55
N ASN A 135 12.70 5.56 -15.42
CA ASN A 135 12.21 6.88 -15.01
C ASN A 135 10.79 6.77 -14.45
N SER A 136 10.66 6.96 -13.15
CA SER A 136 9.41 6.71 -12.44
C SER A 136 9.27 7.57 -11.18
N GLN A 137 8.03 7.74 -10.73
CA GLN A 137 7.68 8.15 -9.37
C GLN A 137 7.41 6.90 -8.55
N ALA A 138 7.58 6.97 -7.24
CA ALA A 138 7.17 5.92 -6.31
C ALA A 138 6.40 6.54 -5.15
N ALA A 139 5.37 5.86 -4.65
CA ALA A 139 4.66 6.28 -3.46
C ALA A 139 4.58 5.15 -2.44
N VAL A 140 4.79 5.50 -1.18
CA VAL A 140 4.66 4.60 -0.04
C VAL A 140 3.24 4.68 0.50
N SER A 141 2.63 3.55 0.77
CA SER A 141 1.30 3.48 1.38
C SER A 141 1.28 2.63 2.65
N LEU A 142 0.37 2.96 3.54
CA LEU A 142 -0.07 2.11 4.63
C LEU A 142 -1.53 1.76 4.41
N SER A 143 -1.85 0.46 4.38
CA SER A 143 -3.23 -0.03 4.25
C SER A 143 -3.65 -0.79 5.50
N VAL A 144 -4.91 -0.64 5.88
CA VAL A 144 -5.56 -1.47 6.92
C VAL A 144 -6.32 -2.59 6.25
N SER A 145 -6.20 -3.80 6.76
CA SER A 145 -6.93 -4.94 6.20
C SER A 145 -7.66 -5.80 7.24
N THR A 146 -8.81 -6.29 6.85
CA THR A 146 -9.46 -7.48 7.39
C THR A 146 -9.07 -8.69 6.53
N TRP A 147 -9.59 -9.89 6.80
CA TRP A 147 -9.32 -11.03 5.91
C TRP A 147 -9.94 -10.90 4.51
N ASN A 148 -10.90 -10.01 4.32
CA ASN A 148 -11.71 -9.92 3.11
C ASN A 148 -11.52 -8.61 2.32
N ALA A 149 -11.13 -7.54 2.99
CA ALA A 149 -11.00 -6.21 2.41
C ALA A 149 -9.77 -5.49 2.94
N SER A 150 -9.22 -4.57 2.15
CA SER A 150 -8.17 -3.65 2.58
C SER A 150 -8.44 -2.26 2.02
N LEU A 151 -7.97 -1.25 2.74
CA LEU A 151 -8.10 0.16 2.39
C LEU A 151 -6.77 0.87 2.65
N PRO A 152 -6.17 1.55 1.66
CA PRO A 152 -5.07 2.48 1.92
C PRO A 152 -5.56 3.62 2.82
N ILE A 153 -4.85 3.84 3.93
CA ILE A 153 -5.19 4.85 4.94
C ILE A 153 -4.18 5.98 5.03
N ALA A 154 -3.01 5.79 4.44
CA ALA A 154 -1.98 6.80 4.28
C ALA A 154 -1.26 6.59 2.94
N TRP A 155 -0.86 7.71 2.35
CA TRP A 155 -0.23 7.75 1.04
C TRP A 155 0.77 8.90 0.98
N ARG A 156 2.00 8.62 0.52
CA ARG A 156 3.01 9.66 0.37
C ARG A 156 3.94 9.39 -0.80
N LEU A 157 4.14 10.41 -1.65
CA LEU A 157 5.14 10.38 -2.69
C LEU A 157 6.55 10.29 -2.07
N TYR A 158 7.33 9.32 -2.50
CA TYR A 158 8.75 9.26 -2.20
C TYR A 158 9.48 10.35 -2.99
N LEU A 159 10.17 11.22 -2.27
CA LEU A 159 10.98 12.27 -2.86
C LEU A 159 12.45 11.81 -2.84
N PRO A 160 13.04 11.44 -4.01
CA PRO A 160 14.44 11.04 -4.08
C PRO A 160 15.39 12.13 -3.58
N GLU A 161 16.54 11.75 -3.05
CA GLU A 161 17.54 12.67 -2.49
C GLU A 161 17.95 13.78 -3.48
N VAL A 162 18.10 13.44 -4.76
CA VAL A 162 18.39 14.40 -5.84
C VAL A 162 17.34 15.50 -6.00
N TRP A 163 16.11 15.28 -5.54
CA TRP A 163 15.08 16.31 -5.49
C TRP A 163 15.25 17.19 -4.27
N CYS A 164 15.50 16.61 -3.10
CA CYS A 164 15.68 17.37 -1.87
C CYS A 164 16.92 18.27 -1.89
N GLN A 165 17.91 17.96 -2.73
CA GLN A 165 19.11 18.77 -2.96
C GLN A 165 18.87 19.94 -3.93
N ASP A 166 17.75 19.97 -4.67
CA ASP A 166 17.39 20.99 -5.63
C ASP A 166 16.16 21.79 -5.16
N SER A 167 16.40 22.82 -4.36
CA SER A 167 15.36 23.65 -3.75
C SER A 167 14.49 24.38 -4.77
N ASP A 168 15.08 24.80 -5.90
CA ASP A 168 14.35 25.50 -6.94
C ASP A 168 13.37 24.56 -7.65
N ARG A 169 13.81 23.36 -7.93
CA ARG A 169 12.97 22.32 -8.52
C ARG A 169 11.83 21.92 -7.56
N CYS A 170 12.11 21.77 -6.26
CA CYS A 170 11.11 21.52 -5.25
C CYS A 170 10.07 22.64 -5.18
N ARG A 171 10.51 23.90 -5.18
CA ARG A 171 9.63 25.09 -5.16
C ARG A 171 8.73 25.14 -6.40
N GLN A 172 9.30 24.91 -7.60
CA GLN A 172 8.52 24.88 -8.84
C GLN A 172 7.47 23.76 -8.86
N ALA A 173 7.74 22.63 -8.21
CA ALA A 173 6.80 21.52 -8.09
C ALA A 173 5.83 21.68 -6.91
N GLY A 174 5.94 22.76 -6.11
CA GLY A 174 5.10 23.01 -4.95
C GLY A 174 5.29 21.99 -3.82
N VAL A 175 6.53 21.50 -3.66
CA VAL A 175 6.88 20.63 -2.52
C VAL A 175 6.91 21.51 -1.26
N PRO A 176 6.20 21.13 -0.17
CA PRO A 176 6.24 21.86 1.10
C PRO A 176 7.66 21.94 1.67
N GLU A 177 8.00 23.07 2.29
CA GLU A 177 9.37 23.33 2.82
C GLU A 177 9.78 22.35 3.94
N GLU A 178 8.82 21.85 4.70
CA GLU A 178 9.03 20.85 5.73
C GLU A 178 9.37 19.45 5.21
N VAL A 179 9.16 19.19 3.93
CA VAL A 179 9.46 17.88 3.31
C VAL A 179 10.95 17.74 3.08
N THR A 180 11.58 16.91 3.87
CA THR A 180 12.99 16.55 3.76
C THR A 180 13.16 15.15 3.21
N PHE A 181 14.39 14.79 2.82
CA PHE A 181 14.70 13.43 2.38
C PHE A 181 14.39 12.41 3.48
N GLN A 182 13.63 11.41 3.11
CA GLN A 182 13.37 10.22 3.91
C GLN A 182 13.42 8.99 3.00
N THR A 183 14.01 7.93 3.50
CA THR A 183 13.93 6.63 2.84
C THR A 183 12.50 6.08 2.89
N LYS A 184 12.13 5.20 1.98
CA LYS A 184 10.79 4.57 1.98
C LYS A 184 10.45 3.90 3.33
N PRO A 185 11.37 3.15 4.01
CA PRO A 185 11.11 2.62 5.35
C PRO A 185 10.87 3.71 6.41
N GLU A 186 11.53 4.86 6.34
CA GLU A 186 11.29 5.97 7.28
C GLU A 186 9.92 6.60 7.07
N ILE A 187 9.50 6.80 5.81
CA ILE A 187 8.15 7.24 5.46
C ILE A 187 7.11 6.24 6.02
N ALA A 188 7.34 4.95 5.84
CA ALA A 188 6.44 3.92 6.34
C ALA A 188 6.32 3.94 7.88
N VAL A 189 7.44 4.12 8.61
CA VAL A 189 7.42 4.25 10.07
C VAL A 189 6.65 5.50 10.50
N GLU A 190 6.78 6.61 9.79
CA GLU A 190 6.01 7.84 10.06
C GLU A 190 4.51 7.61 9.86
N GLN A 191 4.10 6.96 8.76
CA GLN A 191 2.70 6.61 8.50
C GLN A 191 2.14 5.69 9.61
N VAL A 192 2.92 4.70 10.05
CA VAL A 192 2.55 3.80 11.16
C VAL A 192 2.36 4.58 12.47
N ARG A 193 3.25 5.51 12.82
CA ARG A 193 3.11 6.37 14.02
C ARG A 193 1.84 7.19 13.98
N ARG A 194 1.59 7.86 12.85
CA ARG A 194 0.36 8.66 12.66
C ARG A 194 -0.90 7.80 12.79
N ALA A 195 -0.88 6.57 12.25
CA ALA A 195 -2.00 5.65 12.39
C ALA A 195 -2.28 5.26 13.86
N ILE A 196 -1.22 5.09 14.69
CA ILE A 196 -1.37 4.89 16.15
C ILE A 196 -1.96 6.14 16.81
N GLU A 197 -1.44 7.32 16.51
CA GLU A 197 -1.92 8.60 17.05
C GLU A 197 -3.40 8.84 16.71
N GLN A 198 -3.80 8.47 15.50
CA GLN A 198 -5.18 8.52 15.01
C GLN A 198 -6.06 7.39 15.55
N LYS A 199 -5.54 6.54 16.45
CA LYS A 199 -6.25 5.42 17.08
C LYS A 199 -6.86 4.43 16.08
N ILE A 200 -6.20 4.24 14.94
CA ILE A 200 -6.60 3.23 13.97
C ILE A 200 -6.46 1.83 14.62
N PRO A 201 -7.46 0.94 14.48
CA PRO A 201 -7.37 -0.42 15.04
C PRO A 201 -6.10 -1.14 14.60
N VAL A 202 -5.33 -1.62 15.57
CA VAL A 202 -4.02 -2.23 15.33
C VAL A 202 -4.15 -3.63 14.73
N GLY A 203 -3.31 -3.92 13.75
CA GLY A 203 -3.10 -5.25 13.16
C GLY A 203 -1.62 -5.66 13.17
N VAL A 204 -1.33 -6.84 12.64
CA VAL A 204 0.06 -7.29 12.41
C VAL A 204 0.65 -6.47 11.25
N VAL A 205 1.82 -5.87 11.43
CA VAL A 205 2.47 -5.13 10.33
C VAL A 205 3.08 -6.12 9.34
N LEU A 206 2.64 -6.02 8.09
CA LEU A 206 3.14 -6.80 6.96
C LEU A 206 3.91 -5.90 6.01
N ALA A 207 5.06 -6.35 5.56
CA ALA A 207 5.85 -5.66 4.54
C ALA A 207 6.70 -6.69 3.75
N ASP A 208 7.18 -6.29 2.59
CA ASP A 208 8.10 -7.10 1.80
C ASP A 208 9.55 -7.01 2.31
N ALA A 209 10.49 -7.64 1.58
CA ALA A 209 11.91 -7.62 1.94
C ALA A 209 12.56 -6.26 1.76
N GLY A 210 12.03 -5.37 0.92
CA GLY A 210 12.51 -4.00 0.76
C GLY A 210 12.43 -3.20 2.06
N TYR A 211 11.41 -3.46 2.86
CA TYR A 211 11.24 -2.87 4.20
C TYR A 211 11.79 -3.77 5.31
N GLY A 212 11.41 -5.05 5.27
CA GLY A 212 11.68 -5.97 6.36
C GLY A 212 13.14 -6.34 6.53
N ASN A 213 13.97 -6.27 5.48
CA ASN A 213 15.41 -6.46 5.58
C ASN A 213 16.10 -5.38 6.44
N GLY A 214 15.52 -4.18 6.48
CA GLY A 214 16.01 -3.06 7.28
C GLY A 214 15.81 -3.28 8.79
N THR A 215 16.89 -3.49 9.55
CA THR A 215 16.82 -3.67 11.02
C THR A 215 16.25 -2.44 11.72
N ALA A 216 16.50 -1.22 11.20
CA ALA A 216 15.95 0.01 11.74
C ALA A 216 14.41 0.00 11.70
N PHE A 217 13.83 -0.45 10.58
CA PHE A 217 12.38 -0.59 10.41
C PHE A 217 11.79 -1.58 11.43
N ARG A 218 12.32 -2.81 11.53
CA ARG A 218 11.86 -3.80 12.52
C ARG A 218 12.00 -3.29 13.96
N THR A 219 13.12 -2.64 14.27
CA THR A 219 13.34 -2.05 15.59
C THR A 219 12.34 -0.95 15.92
N ALA A 220 11.98 -0.12 14.93
CA ALA A 220 10.95 0.90 15.11
C ALA A 220 9.58 0.28 15.41
N LEU A 221 9.17 -0.76 14.68
CA LEU A 221 7.93 -1.49 14.95
C LEU A 221 7.90 -2.11 16.36
N THR A 222 9.01 -2.75 16.76
CA THR A 222 9.15 -3.32 18.10
C THR A 222 9.03 -2.25 19.19
N LYS A 223 9.67 -1.08 19.02
CA LYS A 223 9.56 0.04 19.96
C LYS A 223 8.15 0.62 20.06
N LEU A 224 7.38 0.54 18.97
CA LEU A 224 5.96 0.93 18.93
C LEU A 224 5.02 -0.14 19.49
N GLY A 225 5.56 -1.29 19.95
CA GLY A 225 4.77 -2.40 20.49
C GLY A 225 3.97 -3.16 19.43
N LEU A 226 4.30 -3.02 18.14
CA LEU A 226 3.55 -3.63 17.06
C LEU A 226 4.11 -5.01 16.68
N PRO A 227 3.25 -6.05 16.61
CA PRO A 227 3.64 -7.32 16.03
C PRO A 227 3.83 -7.19 14.51
N TYR A 228 4.77 -7.95 13.96
CA TYR A 228 5.00 -7.95 12.52
C TYR A 228 5.27 -9.34 11.94
N ALA A 229 5.09 -9.45 10.62
CA ALA A 229 5.56 -10.54 9.79
C ALA A 229 6.06 -9.93 8.47
N VAL A 230 7.38 -9.74 8.37
CA VAL A 230 8.00 -8.99 7.27
C VAL A 230 8.96 -9.85 6.47
N GLY A 231 8.94 -9.68 5.15
CA GLY A 231 9.88 -10.34 4.26
C GLY A 231 11.33 -9.96 4.58
N ILE A 232 12.25 -10.88 4.36
CA ILE A 232 13.69 -10.67 4.46
C ILE A 232 14.42 -11.34 3.30
N GLU A 233 15.65 -10.92 3.04
CA GLU A 233 16.53 -11.58 2.08
C GLU A 233 17.11 -12.89 2.65
N SER A 234 17.45 -13.82 1.77
CA SER A 234 18.07 -15.10 2.11
C SER A 234 19.42 -14.96 2.81
N SER A 235 20.12 -13.84 2.58
CA SER A 235 21.41 -13.49 3.19
C SER A 235 21.29 -12.93 4.61
N THR A 236 20.08 -12.63 5.10
CA THR A 236 19.86 -12.10 6.45
C THR A 236 20.41 -13.08 7.49
N THR A 237 21.33 -12.59 8.37
CA THR A 237 21.97 -13.43 9.37
C THR A 237 21.12 -13.59 10.62
N VAL A 238 21.08 -14.83 11.11
CA VAL A 238 20.34 -15.23 12.31
C VAL A 238 21.12 -16.21 13.15
N TRP A 239 20.90 -16.22 14.45
CA TRP A 239 21.31 -17.30 15.34
C TRP A 239 20.33 -18.44 15.24
N GLU A 240 20.84 -19.65 15.04
CA GLU A 240 20.06 -20.88 15.00
C GLU A 240 19.28 -21.11 16.29
N PRO A 241 18.25 -21.96 16.26
CA PRO A 241 17.47 -22.31 17.48
C PRO A 241 18.35 -22.69 18.66
N GLY A 242 18.14 -22.05 19.80
CA GLY A 242 18.93 -22.28 21.01
C GLY A 242 20.28 -21.60 21.07
N LYS A 243 20.78 -21.03 19.97
CA LYS A 243 22.02 -20.26 19.94
C LYS A 243 21.79 -18.75 20.12
N GLN A 244 22.78 -18.07 20.68
CA GLN A 244 22.79 -16.62 20.88
C GLN A 244 24.25 -16.13 20.92
N PRO A 245 24.53 -14.83 20.70
CA PRO A 245 25.89 -14.32 20.83
C PRO A 245 26.45 -14.56 22.23
N LEU A 246 27.77 -14.69 22.32
CA LEU A 246 28.44 -14.88 23.60
C LEU A 246 28.32 -13.63 24.49
N PRO A 247 28.23 -13.78 25.79
CA PRO A 247 28.24 -12.65 26.72
C PRO A 247 29.54 -11.84 26.62
N ALA A 248 29.52 -10.63 27.13
CA ALA A 248 30.75 -9.84 27.30
C ALA A 248 31.76 -10.63 28.12
N PRO A 249 33.07 -10.59 27.75
CA PRO A 249 34.09 -11.34 28.47
C PRO A 249 34.22 -10.82 29.90
N PRO A 250 34.54 -11.69 30.87
CA PRO A 250 34.84 -11.28 32.22
C PRO A 250 36.07 -10.38 32.23
N ARG A 251 36.17 -9.52 33.26
CA ARG A 251 37.32 -8.67 33.45
C ARG A 251 38.57 -9.52 33.69
N LYS A 252 39.64 -9.24 32.96
CA LYS A 252 40.93 -9.88 33.22
C LYS A 252 41.46 -9.39 34.59
N PRO A 253 41.94 -10.31 35.47
CA PRO A 253 42.57 -9.90 36.71
C PRO A 253 43.66 -8.87 36.47
N GLY A 254 43.71 -7.80 37.28
CA GLY A 254 44.73 -6.75 37.17
C GLY A 254 44.49 -5.71 36.04
N SER A 255 43.51 -5.85 35.18
CA SER A 255 43.21 -4.87 34.15
C SER A 255 42.56 -3.60 34.71
N ARG A 256 43.08 -2.42 34.33
CA ARG A 256 42.45 -1.12 34.60
C ARG A 256 41.60 -0.71 33.39
N GLY A 257 40.43 -0.08 33.63
CA GLY A 257 39.59 0.44 32.57
C GLY A 257 38.12 -0.02 32.67
N TRP A 258 37.30 0.38 31.71
CA TRP A 258 35.86 0.06 31.66
C TRP A 258 35.64 -1.43 31.40
N LEU A 259 34.63 -2.01 32.08
CA LEU A 259 34.20 -3.39 31.82
C LEU A 259 33.65 -3.54 30.40
N PRO A 260 34.09 -4.58 29.68
CA PRO A 260 33.43 -4.94 28.43
C PRO A 260 31.92 -5.22 28.68
N LYS A 261 31.06 -4.59 27.92
CA LYS A 261 29.60 -4.77 28.06
C LYS A 261 28.97 -5.36 26.83
N ARG A 262 29.72 -5.41 25.71
CA ARG A 262 29.15 -5.84 24.42
C ARG A 262 29.26 -7.33 24.22
N LEU A 263 28.20 -7.88 23.59
CA LEU A 263 28.17 -9.27 23.17
C LEU A 263 29.30 -9.56 22.18
N GLN A 264 29.73 -10.81 22.12
CA GLN A 264 30.84 -11.26 21.30
C GLN A 264 30.46 -12.43 20.39
N ARG A 265 31.33 -12.66 19.40
CA ARG A 265 31.35 -13.82 18.54
C ARG A 265 32.72 -14.44 18.58
N SER A 266 32.85 -15.74 18.40
CA SER A 266 34.13 -16.41 18.21
C SER A 266 34.20 -17.06 16.83
N ALA A 267 35.36 -17.52 16.41
CA ALA A 267 35.51 -18.19 15.10
C ALA A 267 34.53 -19.38 14.96
N ASP A 268 34.35 -20.13 16.02
CA ASP A 268 33.51 -21.33 16.05
C ASP A 268 32.05 -21.06 16.49
N HIS A 269 31.73 -19.79 16.74
CA HIS A 269 30.39 -19.39 17.20
C HIS A 269 29.93 -18.14 16.46
N GLN A 270 29.41 -18.38 15.25
CA GLN A 270 28.92 -17.37 14.31
C GLN A 270 27.45 -17.60 13.98
N PRO A 271 26.70 -16.54 13.64
CA PRO A 271 25.37 -16.69 13.09
C PRO A 271 25.46 -17.21 11.64
N SER A 272 24.44 -17.93 11.20
CA SER A 272 24.27 -18.37 9.82
C SER A 272 23.29 -17.46 9.04
N SER A 273 23.33 -17.51 7.71
CA SER A 273 22.31 -16.90 6.89
C SER A 273 20.97 -17.67 7.00
N ALA A 274 19.87 -16.98 6.73
CA ALA A 274 18.55 -17.63 6.67
C ALA A 274 18.52 -18.77 5.64
N LYS A 275 19.29 -18.64 4.53
CA LYS A 275 19.43 -19.69 3.52
C LYS A 275 20.19 -20.91 4.06
N GLU A 276 21.34 -20.73 4.69
CA GLU A 276 22.12 -21.82 5.27
C GLU A 276 21.32 -22.58 6.31
N LEU A 277 20.63 -21.85 7.19
CA LEU A 277 19.74 -22.47 8.18
C LEU A 277 18.61 -23.25 7.50
N ALA A 278 17.99 -22.71 6.45
CA ALA A 278 16.92 -23.40 5.73
C ALA A 278 17.38 -24.70 5.07
N LEU A 279 18.60 -24.71 4.49
CA LEU A 279 19.20 -25.89 3.88
C LEU A 279 19.55 -26.97 4.91
N ALA A 280 19.89 -26.57 6.13
CA ALA A 280 20.20 -27.49 7.23
C ALA A 280 18.95 -28.10 7.92
N LEU A 281 17.74 -27.62 7.61
CA LEU A 281 16.52 -28.13 8.24
C LEU A 281 16.22 -29.56 7.75
N PRO A 282 15.86 -30.47 8.67
CA PRO A 282 15.47 -31.83 8.31
C PRO A 282 14.18 -31.84 7.49
N SER A 283 14.00 -32.84 6.64
CA SER A 283 12.80 -32.99 5.78
C SER A 283 11.49 -32.96 6.60
N ALA A 284 11.50 -33.49 7.81
CA ALA A 284 10.35 -33.49 8.73
C ALA A 284 9.90 -32.09 9.19
N ALA A 285 10.76 -31.06 9.09
CA ALA A 285 10.42 -29.68 9.43
C ALA A 285 9.49 -29.03 8.38
N TRP A 286 9.46 -29.58 7.17
CA TRP A 286 8.71 -29.03 6.06
C TRP A 286 7.29 -29.61 5.99
N LYS A 287 6.29 -28.72 6.00
CA LYS A 287 4.88 -29.09 5.90
C LYS A 287 4.22 -28.38 4.74
N GLU A 288 3.38 -29.10 3.99
CA GLU A 288 2.54 -28.50 2.97
C GLU A 288 1.38 -27.74 3.62
N ILE A 289 1.28 -26.45 3.35
CA ILE A 289 0.24 -25.58 3.86
C ILE A 289 -0.51 -24.91 2.70
N ALA A 290 -1.82 -25.03 2.71
CA ALA A 290 -2.70 -24.26 1.86
C ALA A 290 -3.15 -22.98 2.61
N TRP A 291 -3.06 -21.82 1.96
CA TRP A 291 -3.37 -20.54 2.63
C TRP A 291 -4.50 -19.75 2.00
N ARG A 292 -4.83 -20.00 0.73
CA ARG A 292 -5.87 -19.27 0.01
C ARG A 292 -6.39 -20.06 -1.19
N GLN A 293 -7.68 -19.90 -1.51
CA GLN A 293 -8.23 -20.31 -2.79
C GLN A 293 -7.79 -19.31 -3.86
N GLY A 294 -7.10 -19.79 -4.89
CA GLY A 294 -6.79 -19.02 -6.09
C GLY A 294 -7.95 -19.07 -7.10
N SER A 295 -7.77 -18.43 -8.24
CA SER A 295 -8.77 -18.43 -9.33
C SER A 295 -8.97 -19.81 -9.99
N ARG A 296 -7.91 -20.62 -10.06
CA ARG A 296 -7.90 -21.95 -10.69
C ARG A 296 -7.77 -23.08 -9.67
N GLU A 297 -6.95 -22.89 -8.66
CA GLU A 297 -6.62 -23.92 -7.66
C GLU A 297 -6.35 -23.33 -6.28
N THR A 298 -6.36 -24.18 -5.25
CA THR A 298 -5.95 -23.79 -3.91
C THR A 298 -4.43 -23.56 -3.88
N LEU A 299 -4.03 -22.35 -3.50
CA LEU A 299 -2.61 -22.00 -3.37
C LEU A 299 -2.00 -22.70 -2.17
N ARG A 300 -0.97 -23.50 -2.43
CA ARG A 300 -0.24 -24.30 -1.44
C ARG A 300 1.27 -24.32 -1.73
N SER A 301 2.06 -24.44 -0.68
CA SER A 301 3.51 -24.62 -0.78
C SER A 301 4.02 -25.37 0.44
N ARG A 302 5.30 -25.75 0.45
CA ARG A 302 5.97 -26.29 1.63
C ARG A 302 6.51 -25.14 2.46
N PHE A 303 6.29 -25.20 3.76
CA PHE A 303 6.77 -24.22 4.72
C PHE A 303 7.45 -24.90 5.90
N ALA A 304 8.47 -24.23 6.43
CA ALA A 304 9.08 -24.52 7.72
C ALA A 304 9.08 -23.24 8.57
N ALA A 305 9.01 -23.37 9.87
CA ALA A 305 9.15 -22.24 10.79
C ALA A 305 10.00 -22.66 12.00
N VAL A 306 10.98 -21.83 12.33
CA VAL A 306 11.89 -22.06 13.46
C VAL A 306 12.05 -20.78 14.28
N ARG A 307 12.40 -20.92 15.56
CA ARG A 307 12.69 -19.79 16.43
C ARG A 307 14.16 -19.42 16.31
N VAL A 308 14.44 -18.17 15.93
CA VAL A 308 15.79 -17.65 15.71
C VAL A 308 15.96 -16.31 16.42
N ARG A 309 17.20 -15.87 16.58
CA ARG A 309 17.50 -14.48 16.97
C ARG A 309 18.13 -13.74 15.80
N PRO A 310 17.61 -12.58 15.37
CA PRO A 310 18.31 -11.74 14.40
C PRO A 310 19.73 -11.42 14.87
N ALA A 311 20.71 -11.51 13.97
CA ALA A 311 22.12 -11.34 14.33
C ALA A 311 22.71 -9.99 13.90
N HIS A 312 21.92 -9.13 13.26
CA HIS A 312 22.42 -7.85 12.75
C HIS A 312 22.94 -6.95 13.88
N ARG A 313 24.24 -6.63 13.83
CA ARG A 313 24.94 -5.75 14.79
C ARG A 313 24.75 -6.14 16.27
N ASP A 314 24.50 -7.40 16.58
CA ASP A 314 24.35 -7.90 17.94
C ASP A 314 25.63 -7.64 18.78
N TYR A 315 26.83 -7.72 18.16
CA TYR A 315 28.11 -7.37 18.80
C TYR A 315 28.21 -5.91 19.27
N LYS A 316 27.26 -5.03 18.90
CA LYS A 316 27.15 -3.67 19.44
C LYS A 316 26.20 -3.57 20.62
N ARG A 317 25.51 -4.65 20.97
CA ARG A 317 24.49 -4.71 22.02
C ARG A 317 25.06 -5.28 23.31
N THR A 318 24.33 -5.04 24.37
CA THR A 318 24.58 -5.63 25.71
C THR A 318 23.74 -6.88 25.96
N GLU A 319 22.64 -7.02 25.22
CA GLU A 319 21.73 -8.15 25.33
C GLU A 319 21.40 -8.70 23.93
N PRO A 320 21.19 -10.02 23.80
CA PRO A 320 20.76 -10.62 22.54
C PRO A 320 19.45 -10.03 22.02
N HIS A 321 19.26 -10.05 20.72
CA HIS A 321 17.94 -9.78 20.15
C HIS A 321 16.92 -10.79 20.69
N PRO A 322 15.65 -10.41 20.92
CA PRO A 322 14.61 -11.35 21.26
C PRO A 322 14.44 -12.41 20.15
N GLU A 323 13.92 -13.57 20.54
CA GLU A 323 13.60 -14.61 19.56
C GLU A 323 12.40 -14.22 18.70
N GLU A 324 12.52 -14.48 17.42
CA GLU A 324 11.48 -14.30 16.42
C GLU A 324 11.23 -15.61 15.67
N TRP A 325 10.13 -15.67 14.94
CA TRP A 325 9.92 -16.71 13.95
C TRP A 325 10.69 -16.39 12.69
N LEU A 326 11.48 -17.35 12.18
CA LEU A 326 11.90 -17.41 10.80
C LEU A 326 10.95 -18.38 10.08
N LEU A 327 10.06 -17.81 9.25
CA LEU A 327 9.18 -18.57 8.36
C LEU A 327 9.84 -18.66 7.00
N ILE A 328 9.85 -19.85 6.41
CA ILE A 328 10.53 -20.16 5.15
C ILE A 328 9.55 -20.84 4.22
N GLU A 329 9.53 -20.44 2.95
CA GLU A 329 8.74 -21.07 1.89
C GLU A 329 9.63 -21.81 0.88
N TRP A 330 9.25 -23.04 0.58
CA TRP A 330 9.86 -23.83 -0.47
C TRP A 330 8.80 -24.35 -1.44
N PRO A 331 8.55 -23.67 -2.55
CA PRO A 331 7.60 -24.13 -3.56
C PRO A 331 8.03 -25.46 -4.17
N LYS A 332 7.06 -26.32 -4.50
CA LYS A 332 7.33 -27.67 -5.05
C LYS A 332 8.14 -27.68 -6.35
N LYS A 333 7.99 -26.63 -7.16
CA LYS A 333 8.64 -26.50 -8.47
C LYS A 333 10.04 -25.89 -8.41
N GLU A 334 10.43 -25.39 -7.26
CA GLU A 334 11.71 -24.73 -7.06
C GLU A 334 12.74 -25.69 -6.46
N SER A 335 13.98 -25.62 -6.92
CA SER A 335 15.09 -26.40 -6.39
C SER A 335 15.50 -25.96 -4.98
N GLU A 336 15.24 -24.67 -4.65
CA GLU A 336 15.62 -24.06 -3.38
C GLU A 336 14.45 -23.30 -2.75
N GLN A 337 14.66 -22.85 -1.49
CA GLN A 337 13.76 -21.97 -0.79
C GLN A 337 13.76 -20.58 -1.45
N THR A 338 12.57 -19.97 -1.59
CA THR A 338 12.44 -18.73 -2.36
C THR A 338 12.08 -17.52 -1.52
N LYS A 339 11.40 -17.70 -0.38
CA LYS A 339 10.93 -16.58 0.44
C LYS A 339 11.15 -16.84 1.93
N TYR A 340 11.52 -15.78 2.63
CA TYR A 340 11.85 -15.79 4.04
C TYR A 340 11.14 -14.61 4.74
N TRP A 341 10.66 -14.83 5.96
CA TRP A 341 10.04 -13.79 6.79
C TRP A 341 10.56 -13.89 8.23
N LEU A 342 10.77 -12.74 8.86
CA LEU A 342 10.87 -12.62 10.31
C LEU A 342 9.54 -12.19 10.89
N SER A 343 9.15 -12.79 12.02
CA SER A 343 7.88 -12.46 12.66
C SER A 343 7.97 -12.51 14.18
N THR A 344 7.42 -11.47 14.81
CA THR A 344 7.30 -11.34 16.27
C THR A 344 6.00 -11.93 16.82
N LEU A 345 5.23 -12.63 16.00
CA LEU A 345 4.02 -13.30 16.46
C LEU A 345 4.32 -14.27 17.64
N PRO A 346 3.36 -14.48 18.56
CA PRO A 346 3.56 -15.26 19.76
C PRO A 346 4.16 -16.65 19.50
N LYS A 347 4.97 -17.17 20.44
CA LYS A 347 5.61 -18.50 20.34
C LYS A 347 4.60 -19.64 20.12
N LYS A 348 3.36 -19.48 20.59
CA LYS A 348 2.28 -20.47 20.41
C LYS A 348 1.59 -20.40 19.05
N THR A 349 1.97 -19.48 18.16
CA THR A 349 1.35 -19.33 16.84
C THR A 349 1.61 -20.58 15.99
N SER A 350 0.55 -21.17 15.45
CA SER A 350 0.67 -22.36 14.58
C SER A 350 1.32 -22.01 13.25
N LEU A 351 2.01 -22.98 12.62
CA LEU A 351 2.59 -22.79 11.28
C LEU A 351 1.54 -22.30 10.26
N LYS A 352 0.33 -22.86 10.29
CA LYS A 352 -0.77 -22.45 9.41
C LYS A 352 -1.14 -20.97 9.61
N SER A 353 -1.17 -20.51 10.86
CA SER A 353 -1.46 -19.10 11.17
C SER A 353 -0.34 -18.16 10.75
N LEU A 354 0.93 -18.55 10.95
CA LEU A 354 2.09 -17.80 10.47
C LEU A 354 2.05 -17.63 8.94
N VAL A 355 1.83 -18.74 8.22
CA VAL A 355 1.72 -18.73 6.77
C VAL A 355 0.57 -17.85 6.31
N LYS A 356 -0.64 -18.04 6.89
CA LYS A 356 -1.81 -17.25 6.54
C LYS A 356 -1.54 -15.75 6.72
N MET A 357 -0.89 -15.34 7.81
CA MET A 357 -0.56 -13.95 8.09
C MET A 357 0.50 -13.41 7.12
N ALA A 358 1.63 -14.08 6.96
CA ALA A 358 2.71 -13.63 6.06
C ALA A 358 2.24 -13.52 4.59
N LYS A 359 1.40 -14.48 4.17
CA LYS A 359 0.83 -14.48 2.80
C LYS A 359 -0.31 -13.48 2.62
N HIS A 360 -0.89 -12.93 3.69
CA HIS A 360 -2.01 -11.99 3.59
C HIS A 360 -1.63 -10.66 2.91
N ARG A 361 -0.34 -10.31 2.86
CA ARG A 361 0.15 -9.13 2.11
C ARG A 361 -0.31 -9.10 0.64
N TRP A 362 -0.61 -10.24 0.03
CA TRP A 362 -1.09 -10.29 -1.36
C TRP A 362 -2.29 -9.37 -1.65
N ILE A 363 -3.09 -9.04 -0.61
CA ILE A 363 -4.30 -8.23 -0.77
C ILE A 363 -3.97 -6.82 -1.29
N ILE A 364 -2.78 -6.28 -0.95
CA ILE A 364 -2.34 -4.96 -1.43
C ILE A 364 -2.06 -4.94 -2.94
N GLU A 365 -1.63 -6.08 -3.50
CA GLU A 365 -1.37 -6.21 -4.94
C GLU A 365 -2.70 -6.04 -5.71
N ARG A 366 -3.78 -6.64 -5.20
CA ARG A 366 -5.13 -6.45 -5.75
C ARG A 366 -5.61 -5.00 -5.60
N ASP A 367 -5.36 -4.36 -4.44
CA ASP A 367 -5.75 -2.97 -4.25
C ASP A 367 -5.05 -2.05 -5.25
N TYR A 368 -3.75 -2.26 -5.49
CA TYR A 368 -3.02 -1.48 -6.49
C TYR A 368 -3.49 -1.78 -7.92
N GLU A 369 -3.84 -3.02 -8.22
CA GLU A 369 -4.41 -3.38 -9.51
C GLU A 369 -5.73 -2.62 -9.74
N GLU A 370 -6.68 -2.68 -8.80
CA GLU A 370 -7.95 -1.97 -8.89
C GLU A 370 -7.79 -0.44 -8.91
N LEU A 371 -6.94 0.11 -8.04
CA LEU A 371 -6.66 1.55 -8.01
C LEU A 371 -6.04 2.05 -9.32
N LYS A 372 -5.13 1.29 -9.94
CA LYS A 372 -4.48 1.70 -11.18
C LYS A 372 -5.32 1.45 -12.42
N GLN A 373 -5.91 0.25 -12.54
CA GLN A 373 -6.62 -0.14 -13.74
C GLN A 373 -8.04 0.41 -13.77
N GLU A 374 -8.78 0.31 -12.66
CA GLU A 374 -10.18 0.70 -12.61
C GLU A 374 -10.39 2.17 -12.25
N LEU A 375 -9.58 2.70 -11.33
CA LEU A 375 -9.74 4.06 -10.81
C LEU A 375 -8.70 5.06 -11.33
N GLY A 376 -7.75 4.60 -12.16
CA GLY A 376 -6.80 5.47 -12.84
C GLY A 376 -5.78 6.17 -11.93
N LEU A 377 -5.38 5.55 -10.81
CA LEU A 377 -4.36 6.07 -9.91
C LEU A 377 -3.05 6.46 -10.64
N GLY A 378 -2.71 5.74 -11.71
CA GLY A 378 -1.56 6.04 -12.57
C GLY A 378 -1.80 7.10 -13.65
N HIS A 379 -3.02 7.61 -13.80
CA HIS A 379 -3.42 8.49 -14.91
C HIS A 379 -3.27 9.98 -14.62
N TYR A 380 -2.68 10.35 -13.46
CA TYR A 380 -2.40 11.76 -13.17
C TYR A 380 -1.26 12.28 -14.03
N GLU A 381 -1.55 13.31 -14.81
CA GLU A 381 -0.61 13.93 -15.77
C GLU A 381 0.03 15.21 -15.23
N GLY A 382 -0.45 15.73 -14.10
CA GLY A 382 0.10 16.90 -13.46
C GLY A 382 1.52 16.67 -12.92
N ARG A 383 2.24 17.78 -12.69
CA ARG A 383 3.65 17.77 -12.30
C ARG A 383 3.88 18.14 -10.83
N GLY A 384 2.87 18.72 -10.16
CA GLY A 384 3.00 19.27 -8.83
C GLY A 384 2.77 18.25 -7.72
N TRP A 385 3.34 18.55 -6.55
CA TRP A 385 3.21 17.77 -5.31
C TRP A 385 1.74 17.66 -4.86
N ARG A 386 1.06 18.79 -4.72
CA ARG A 386 -0.34 18.85 -4.30
C ARG A 386 -1.23 17.96 -5.18
N GLY A 387 -1.19 18.17 -6.47
CA GLY A 387 -2.07 17.43 -7.38
C GLY A 387 -1.81 15.93 -7.41
N PHE A 388 -0.55 15.49 -7.17
CA PHE A 388 -0.24 14.06 -7.03
C PHE A 388 -0.96 13.46 -5.81
N HIS A 389 -0.88 14.11 -4.65
CA HIS A 389 -1.51 13.64 -3.42
C HIS A 389 -3.04 13.75 -3.49
N HIS A 390 -3.55 14.84 -4.00
CA HIS A 390 -4.99 15.03 -4.21
C HIS A 390 -5.60 13.95 -5.10
N HIS A 391 -4.98 13.69 -6.27
CA HIS A 391 -5.46 12.64 -7.17
C HIS A 391 -5.47 11.27 -6.50
N ALA A 392 -4.39 10.90 -5.81
CA ALA A 392 -4.31 9.63 -5.10
C ALA A 392 -5.39 9.53 -4.00
N THR A 393 -5.60 10.58 -3.22
CA THR A 393 -6.63 10.64 -2.19
C THR A 393 -8.04 10.49 -2.77
N LEU A 394 -8.32 11.11 -3.91
CA LEU A 394 -9.61 10.95 -4.60
C LEU A 394 -9.80 9.54 -5.17
N CYS A 395 -8.74 8.91 -5.70
CA CYS A 395 -8.78 7.51 -6.09
C CYS A 395 -9.06 6.59 -4.88
N ILE A 396 -8.41 6.84 -3.73
CA ILE A 396 -8.64 6.09 -2.49
C ILE A 396 -10.07 6.33 -1.99
N ALA A 397 -10.60 7.54 -2.08
CA ALA A 397 -11.98 7.84 -1.72
C ALA A 397 -12.98 7.07 -2.61
N ALA A 398 -12.79 7.09 -3.92
CA ALA A 398 -13.61 6.30 -4.84
C ALA A 398 -13.51 4.79 -4.56
N TYR A 399 -12.31 4.30 -4.25
CA TYR A 399 -12.07 2.91 -3.85
C TYR A 399 -12.77 2.55 -2.54
N GLY A 400 -12.73 3.44 -1.55
CA GLY A 400 -13.41 3.29 -0.28
C GLY A 400 -14.93 3.11 -0.43
N PHE A 401 -15.54 3.85 -1.34
CA PHE A 401 -16.94 3.63 -1.68
C PHE A 401 -17.19 2.22 -2.23
N LEU A 402 -16.36 1.75 -3.16
CA LEU A 402 -16.49 0.39 -3.71
C LEU A 402 -16.32 -0.69 -2.64
N ILE A 403 -15.36 -0.52 -1.72
CA ILE A 403 -15.18 -1.42 -0.58
C ILE A 403 -16.45 -1.43 0.29
N SER A 404 -17.01 -0.25 0.59
CA SER A 404 -18.22 -0.13 1.40
C SER A 404 -19.43 -0.82 0.74
N GLU A 405 -19.58 -0.69 -0.57
CA GLU A 405 -20.65 -1.39 -1.30
C GLU A 405 -20.43 -2.91 -1.31
N ARG A 406 -19.22 -3.39 -1.60
CA ARG A 406 -18.88 -4.83 -1.56
C ARG A 406 -19.14 -5.46 -0.18
N ASN A 407 -18.83 -4.74 0.89
CA ASN A 407 -19.04 -5.23 2.25
C ASN A 407 -20.53 -5.19 2.71
N ARG A 408 -21.43 -4.60 1.95
CA ARG A 408 -22.88 -4.67 2.20
C ARG A 408 -23.48 -5.99 1.74
N PHE A 409 -22.90 -6.60 0.72
CA PHE A 409 -23.35 -7.88 0.19
C PHE A 409 -22.59 -9.00 0.92
N SER A 410 -23.32 -10.03 1.36
CA SER A 410 -22.75 -11.17 2.09
C SER A 410 -21.57 -11.80 1.34
N PRO A 411 -20.51 -12.31 2.01
CA PRO A 411 -19.35 -12.93 1.37
C PRO A 411 -19.69 -14.13 0.45
N SER A 412 -20.87 -14.71 0.54
CA SER A 412 -21.35 -15.79 -0.33
C SER A 412 -21.74 -15.33 -1.74
N ALA A 413 -22.00 -14.05 -1.96
CA ALA A 413 -22.22 -13.50 -3.27
C ALA A 413 -20.90 -13.02 -3.86
N ARG A 414 -20.23 -13.84 -4.65
CA ARG A 414 -19.15 -13.41 -5.54
C ARG A 414 -19.75 -12.44 -6.55
N VAL A 415 -19.68 -11.16 -6.25
CA VAL A 415 -20.16 -10.12 -7.17
C VAL A 415 -19.09 -9.94 -8.24
N GLY A 416 -19.47 -10.23 -9.50
CA GLY A 416 -18.77 -9.69 -10.65
C GLY A 416 -18.69 -8.16 -10.57
N HIS A 417 -17.87 -7.54 -11.39
CA HIS A 417 -17.63 -6.09 -11.42
C HIS A 417 -18.86 -5.26 -11.04
N VAL A 418 -18.76 -4.52 -9.93
CA VAL A 418 -19.75 -3.51 -9.56
C VAL A 418 -19.36 -2.24 -10.30
N GLY A 419 -19.63 -2.20 -11.60
CA GLY A 419 -19.63 -0.95 -12.36
C GLY A 419 -20.88 -0.15 -11.98
N LEU A 420 -20.75 1.14 -11.71
CA LEU A 420 -21.88 2.05 -11.78
C LEU A 420 -22.37 2.04 -13.23
N SER A 421 -23.60 1.62 -13.47
CA SER A 421 -24.24 1.84 -14.77
C SER A 421 -24.21 3.33 -15.04
N ALA A 422 -23.67 3.75 -16.18
CA ALA A 422 -23.74 5.12 -16.62
C ALA A 422 -25.21 5.58 -16.55
N PRO A 423 -25.50 6.82 -16.13
CA PRO A 423 -26.85 7.37 -16.33
C PRO A 423 -27.15 7.25 -17.84
N GLU A 424 -28.30 6.65 -18.18
CA GLU A 424 -28.74 6.59 -19.56
C GLU A 424 -28.69 8.00 -20.16
N PRO A 425 -28.07 8.17 -21.35
CA PRO A 425 -28.12 9.45 -22.02
C PRO A 425 -29.59 9.81 -22.31
N PRO A 426 -29.98 11.08 -22.27
CA PRO A 426 -31.34 11.48 -22.59
C PRO A 426 -31.71 10.96 -23.99
N GLN A 427 -32.86 10.30 -24.13
CA GLN A 427 -33.32 9.54 -25.31
C GLN A 427 -33.54 10.38 -26.60
N ASN A 428 -32.93 11.54 -26.77
CA ASN A 428 -33.11 12.41 -27.92
C ASN A 428 -31.87 12.62 -28.78
N PHE A 429 -30.89 11.72 -28.76
CA PHE A 429 -29.77 11.81 -29.71
C PHE A 429 -30.03 10.94 -30.93
N ARG A 430 -30.68 11.51 -31.95
CA ARG A 430 -30.57 10.99 -33.34
C ARG A 430 -29.27 11.52 -33.92
N PRO A 431 -28.32 10.67 -34.35
CA PRO A 431 -27.15 11.13 -35.07
C PRO A 431 -27.61 11.68 -36.43
N ARG A 432 -27.31 12.96 -36.70
CA ARG A 432 -27.43 13.50 -38.04
C ARG A 432 -26.45 12.74 -38.96
N GLY A 433 -26.98 12.21 -40.05
CA GLY A 433 -26.29 11.35 -40.99
C GLY A 433 -24.99 12.01 -41.48
N SER A 434 -23.94 11.23 -41.57
CA SER A 434 -22.69 11.53 -42.29
C SER A 434 -23.01 11.77 -43.78
N PRO A 435 -22.37 12.78 -44.44
CA PRO A 435 -22.52 12.99 -45.87
C PRO A 435 -21.88 11.82 -46.63
N ARG A 436 -22.64 11.24 -47.55
CA ARG A 436 -22.14 10.25 -48.50
C ARG A 436 -21.06 10.88 -49.36
N SER A 437 -19.87 10.32 -49.34
CA SER A 437 -18.83 10.64 -50.34
C SER A 437 -19.30 10.09 -51.69
N SER A 438 -19.65 10.99 -52.62
CA SER A 438 -19.77 10.68 -54.06
C SER A 438 -18.40 10.40 -54.64
N ARG A 439 -18.10 9.15 -54.98
CA ARG A 439 -17.13 8.83 -55.99
C ARG A 439 -17.75 9.15 -57.34
N ALA A 440 -17.09 10.01 -58.11
CA ALA A 440 -17.25 10.11 -59.54
C ALA A 440 -15.91 9.93 -60.21
N ALA A 441 -15.89 9.02 -61.15
CA ALA A 441 -15.02 8.82 -62.30
C ALA A 441 -13.53 9.19 -62.23
#